data_fcdbc600c7100a9baf9fdd2c119fd9cc
#
_entry.id   fcdbc600c7100a9baf9fdd2c119fd9cc
#
_cell.length_a   1.000
_cell.length_b   1.000
_cell.length_c   1.000
_cell.angle_alpha   90.00
_cell.angle_beta   90.00
_cell.angle_gamma   90.00
#
_symmetry.space_group_name_H-M   'P 1'
#
loop_
_entity.id
_entity.type
_entity.pdbx_description
1 polymer ?
#
loop_
_entity_poly.entity_id
_entity_poly.type
_entity_poly.pdbx_seq_one_letter_code
_entity_poly.pdbx_strand_id
1 'polypeptide(L)'
;MTDVSTTASWVKEGRRPRVVVVAAHDKPHVHDWLQRLLPMIGSYADLSHVDLSFSYDFSKPDDDLVIVLGGDGSILQAARQMRYHQLPVLGVNLGRLGFLAALDPERFVEVWPQVVTGQCVVTEHVMLECSVYRNGQRRCCQIGLNE
;
A
#
# COMPACT_ATOMS: atom_id res chain seq x y z
N MET A 1 24.20 9.88 -5.92
CA MET A 1 23.14 9.01 -6.44
C MET A 1 23.46 7.60 -5.95
N THR A 2 22.94 7.25 -4.80
CA THR A 2 23.14 5.93 -4.23
C THR A 2 22.08 5.02 -4.84
N ASP A 3 22.53 4.17 -5.72
CA ASP A 3 21.74 3.06 -6.29
C ASP A 3 21.58 2.01 -5.17
N VAL A 4 20.57 2.23 -4.33
CA VAL A 4 20.20 1.22 -3.33
C VAL A 4 19.26 0.27 -4.04
N SER A 5 19.83 -0.73 -4.68
CA SER A 5 19.11 -1.94 -5.05
C SER A 5 18.66 -2.63 -3.77
N THR A 6 17.61 -2.10 -3.15
CA THR A 6 16.99 -2.74 -2.00
C THR A 6 16.25 -3.96 -2.50
N THR A 7 16.72 -5.14 -2.13
CA THR A 7 16.00 -6.40 -2.42
C THR A 7 14.59 -6.26 -1.86
N ALA A 8 13.58 -6.52 -2.69
CA ALA A 8 12.19 -6.37 -2.31
C ALA A 8 11.87 -7.24 -1.08
N SER A 9 11.47 -6.61 0.01
CA SER A 9 11.29 -7.25 1.33
C SER A 9 10.17 -8.30 1.35
N TRP A 10 9.25 -8.25 0.36
CA TRP A 10 8.17 -9.24 0.21
C TRP A 10 8.58 -10.51 -0.50
N VAL A 11 9.76 -10.55 -1.14
CA VAL A 11 10.28 -11.76 -1.78
C VAL A 11 10.94 -12.60 -0.71
N LYS A 12 10.30 -13.72 -0.37
CA LYS A 12 10.80 -14.67 0.63
C LYS A 12 10.90 -16.05 0.03
N GLU A 13 11.99 -16.74 0.32
CA GLU A 13 12.23 -18.08 -0.17
C GLU A 13 11.17 -19.06 0.34
N GLY A 14 10.64 -19.90 -0.55
CA GLY A 14 9.72 -20.99 -0.20
C GLY A 14 8.27 -20.59 0.07
N ARG A 15 7.89 -19.30 -0.09
CA ARG A 15 6.48 -18.89 0.03
C ARG A 15 6.10 -17.71 -0.87
N ARG A 16 4.82 -17.64 -1.16
CA ARG A 16 4.23 -16.51 -1.88
C ARG A 16 4.12 -15.30 -0.94
N PRO A 17 4.24 -14.06 -1.46
CA PRO A 17 4.01 -12.87 -0.64
C PRO A 17 2.56 -12.80 -0.17
N ARG A 18 2.36 -12.38 1.08
CA ARG A 18 1.04 -12.13 1.66
C ARG A 18 0.66 -10.68 1.42
N VAL A 19 -0.49 -10.47 0.83
CA VAL A 19 -0.93 -9.16 0.32
C VAL A 19 -2.23 -8.73 0.98
N VAL A 20 -2.28 -7.51 1.47
CA VAL A 20 -3.51 -6.81 1.87
C VAL A 20 -3.90 -5.85 0.74
N VAL A 21 -5.16 -5.91 0.34
CA VAL A 21 -5.73 -4.93 -0.60
C VAL A 21 -6.55 -3.92 0.20
N VAL A 22 -6.27 -2.65 0.00
CA VAL A 22 -6.99 -1.54 0.66
C VAL A 22 -7.63 -0.67 -0.41
N ALA A 23 -8.91 -0.35 -0.25
CA ALA A 23 -9.63 0.52 -1.16
C ALA A 23 -10.75 1.28 -0.44
N ALA A 24 -11.07 2.49 -0.88
CA ALA A 24 -12.22 3.23 -0.37
C ALA A 24 -13.50 2.73 -1.04
N HIS A 25 -14.45 2.20 -0.27
CA HIS A 25 -15.71 1.64 -0.78
C HIS A 25 -16.59 2.65 -1.51
N ASP A 26 -16.45 3.94 -1.19
CA ASP A 26 -17.20 5.06 -1.75
C ASP A 26 -16.64 5.59 -3.09
N LYS A 27 -15.50 5.07 -3.52
CA LYS A 27 -14.91 5.47 -4.80
C LYS A 27 -15.64 4.82 -5.97
N PRO A 28 -15.91 5.58 -7.05
CA PRO A 28 -16.52 5.04 -8.25
C PRO A 28 -15.73 3.86 -8.82
N HIS A 29 -16.44 2.86 -9.29
CA HIS A 29 -15.87 1.68 -9.97
C HIS A 29 -14.94 0.82 -9.12
N VAL A 30 -14.78 1.07 -7.81
CA VAL A 30 -13.89 0.28 -6.96
C VAL A 30 -14.30 -1.19 -6.93
N HIS A 31 -15.59 -1.48 -6.84
CA HIS A 31 -16.09 -2.86 -6.82
C HIS A 31 -15.85 -3.59 -8.13
N ASP A 32 -16.03 -2.92 -9.26
CA ASP A 32 -15.77 -3.49 -10.59
C ASP A 32 -14.28 -3.84 -10.74
N TRP A 33 -13.41 -2.94 -10.32
CA TRP A 33 -11.98 -3.19 -10.34
C TRP A 33 -11.54 -4.29 -9.38
N LEU A 34 -12.12 -4.35 -8.19
CA LEU A 34 -11.85 -5.45 -7.24
C LEU A 34 -12.20 -6.79 -7.85
N GLN A 35 -13.39 -6.93 -8.46
CA GLN A 35 -13.80 -8.17 -9.12
C GLN A 35 -12.82 -8.62 -10.22
N ARG A 36 -12.22 -7.67 -10.91
CA ARG A 36 -11.25 -7.96 -11.99
C ARG A 36 -9.84 -8.25 -11.47
N LEU A 37 -9.39 -7.51 -10.45
CA LEU A 37 -8.01 -7.55 -9.97
C LEU A 37 -7.75 -8.62 -8.91
N LEU A 38 -8.71 -8.90 -8.02
CA LEU A 38 -8.51 -9.88 -6.93
C LEU A 38 -8.13 -11.28 -7.43
N PRO A 39 -8.78 -11.86 -8.45
CA PRO A 39 -8.37 -13.16 -8.98
C PRO A 39 -6.94 -13.15 -9.53
N MET A 40 -6.56 -12.07 -10.19
CA MET A 40 -5.23 -11.92 -10.76
C MET A 40 -4.17 -11.74 -9.66
N ILE A 41 -4.46 -10.94 -8.62
CA ILE A 41 -3.59 -10.81 -7.45
C ILE A 41 -3.39 -12.18 -6.80
N GLY A 42 -4.48 -12.93 -6.56
CA GLY A 42 -4.45 -14.25 -5.94
C GLY A 42 -3.76 -15.33 -6.76
N SER A 43 -3.58 -15.13 -8.07
CA SER A 43 -2.82 -16.06 -8.92
C SER A 43 -1.32 -16.06 -8.60
N TYR A 44 -0.78 -14.95 -8.08
CA TYR A 44 0.65 -14.78 -7.83
C TYR A 44 1.01 -14.58 -6.35
N ALA A 45 0.05 -14.17 -5.52
CA ALA A 45 0.25 -13.85 -4.11
C ALA A 45 -0.85 -14.46 -3.24
N ASP A 46 -0.59 -14.58 -1.95
CA ASP A 46 -1.60 -14.99 -0.98
C ASP A 46 -2.37 -13.75 -0.52
N LEU A 47 -3.63 -13.64 -0.92
CA LEU A 47 -4.51 -12.55 -0.51
C LEU A 47 -4.92 -12.76 0.95
N SER A 48 -4.35 -11.96 1.84
CA SER A 48 -4.57 -12.05 3.27
C SER A 48 -5.86 -11.35 3.70
N HIS A 49 -6.12 -10.17 3.15
CA HIS A 49 -7.31 -9.38 3.48
C HIS A 49 -7.68 -8.38 2.39
N VAL A 50 -8.96 -8.01 2.35
CA VAL A 50 -9.47 -6.89 1.53
C VAL A 50 -10.17 -5.91 2.46
N ASP A 51 -9.59 -4.74 2.64
CA ASP A 51 -10.08 -3.69 3.53
C ASP A 51 -10.69 -2.54 2.72
N LEU A 52 -12.00 -2.37 2.85
CA LEU A 52 -12.76 -1.31 2.17
C LEU A 52 -13.07 -0.11 3.08
N SER A 53 -12.65 -0.16 4.32
CA SER A 53 -12.99 0.82 5.35
C SER A 53 -11.78 1.46 6.03
N PHE A 54 -10.56 1.12 5.62
CA PHE A 54 -9.33 1.55 6.28
C PHE A 54 -9.29 1.22 7.77
N SER A 55 -9.72 0.02 8.13
CA SER A 55 -9.82 -0.45 9.52
C SER A 55 -8.99 -1.70 9.83
N TYR A 56 -8.30 -2.27 8.84
CA TYR A 56 -7.45 -3.44 9.03
C TYR A 56 -6.31 -3.13 10.01
N ASP A 57 -6.06 -4.08 10.91
CA ASP A 57 -4.98 -3.97 11.91
C ASP A 57 -3.67 -4.50 11.34
N PHE A 58 -2.78 -3.58 10.93
CA PHE A 58 -1.45 -3.88 10.42
C PHE A 58 -0.41 -4.23 11.49
N SER A 59 -0.77 -4.27 12.76
CA SER A 59 0.15 -4.66 13.83
C SER A 59 0.53 -6.15 13.79
N LYS A 60 -0.20 -6.95 13.01
CA LYS A 60 0.10 -8.36 12.79
C LYS A 60 1.27 -8.51 11.82
N PRO A 61 2.31 -9.31 12.15
CA PRO A 61 3.58 -9.31 11.43
C PRO A 61 3.60 -10.11 10.13
N ASP A 62 2.48 -10.67 9.68
CA ASP A 62 2.49 -11.69 8.63
C ASP A 62 2.27 -11.17 7.22
N ASP A 63 1.89 -9.91 7.05
CA ASP A 63 1.68 -9.32 5.73
C ASP A 63 2.98 -8.75 5.16
N ASP A 64 3.14 -8.82 3.85
CA ASP A 64 4.38 -8.45 3.18
C ASP A 64 4.24 -7.21 2.30
N LEU A 65 3.06 -6.96 1.76
CA LEU A 65 2.81 -5.91 0.76
C LEU A 65 1.37 -5.43 0.85
N VAL A 66 1.17 -4.14 0.67
CA VAL A 66 -0.15 -3.51 0.60
C VAL A 66 -0.40 -3.01 -0.82
N ILE A 67 -1.52 -3.41 -1.41
CA ILE A 67 -2.01 -2.83 -2.67
C ILE A 67 -3.12 -1.84 -2.32
N VAL A 68 -2.96 -0.60 -2.71
CA VAL A 68 -3.96 0.45 -2.49
C VAL A 68 -4.65 0.80 -3.81
N LEU A 69 -5.95 0.54 -3.90
CA LEU A 69 -6.79 0.93 -5.04
C LEU A 69 -7.43 2.28 -4.76
N GLY A 70 -7.00 3.31 -5.46
CA GLY A 70 -7.48 4.67 -5.27
C GLY A 70 -6.54 5.70 -5.86
N GLY A 71 -6.42 6.84 -5.21
CA GLY A 71 -5.47 7.90 -5.56
C GLY A 71 -4.46 8.14 -4.45
N ASP A 72 -3.72 9.25 -4.54
CA ASP A 72 -2.72 9.63 -3.55
C ASP A 72 -3.32 9.73 -2.13
N GLY A 73 -4.53 10.29 -2.00
CA GLY A 73 -5.23 10.37 -0.72
C GLY A 73 -5.49 9.01 -0.06
N SER A 74 -5.75 7.97 -0.84
CA SER A 74 -5.91 6.60 -0.35
C SER A 74 -4.59 6.01 0.14
N ILE A 75 -3.48 6.33 -0.53
CA ILE A 75 -2.13 5.94 -0.08
C ILE A 75 -1.77 6.64 1.22
N LEU A 76 -2.03 7.94 1.33
CA LEU A 76 -1.80 8.70 2.57
C LEU A 76 -2.62 8.12 3.74
N GLN A 77 -3.86 7.72 3.48
CA GLN A 77 -4.72 7.12 4.49
C GLN A 77 -4.22 5.73 4.92
N ALA A 78 -3.80 4.90 3.97
CA ALA A 78 -3.20 3.60 4.27
C ALA A 78 -1.90 3.74 5.08
N ALA A 79 -1.04 4.71 4.75
CA ALA A 79 0.17 5.00 5.51
C ALA A 79 -0.14 5.40 6.97
N ARG A 80 -1.16 6.23 7.19
CA ARG A 80 -1.61 6.57 8.55
C ARG A 80 -2.15 5.36 9.31
N GLN A 81 -2.89 4.49 8.62
CA GLN A 81 -3.44 3.27 9.20
C GLN A 81 -2.35 2.30 9.65
N MET A 82 -1.30 2.14 8.85
CA MET A 82 -0.15 1.31 9.20
C MET A 82 0.68 1.85 10.37
N ARG A 83 0.61 3.13 10.67
CA ARG A 83 1.34 3.79 11.75
C ARG A 83 2.84 3.48 11.69
N TYR A 84 3.40 2.86 12.73
CA TYR A 84 4.83 2.50 12.80
C TYR A 84 5.15 1.14 12.16
N HIS A 85 4.14 0.39 11.72
CA HIS A 85 4.28 -0.90 11.03
C HIS A 85 4.12 -0.70 9.51
N GLN A 86 5.00 0.11 8.94
CA GLN A 86 4.95 0.41 7.51
C GLN A 86 5.37 -0.79 6.67
N LEU A 87 4.52 -1.16 5.74
CA LEU A 87 4.78 -2.16 4.70
C LEU A 87 5.01 -1.45 3.36
N PRO A 88 5.70 -2.09 2.42
CA PRO A 88 5.73 -1.61 1.05
C PRO A 88 4.32 -1.45 0.49
N VAL A 89 4.10 -0.36 -0.25
CA VAL A 89 2.81 -0.03 -0.83
C VAL A 89 2.91 0.04 -2.34
N LEU A 90 1.99 -0.63 -3.03
CA LEU A 90 1.79 -0.49 -4.46
C LEU A 90 0.46 0.22 -4.71
N GLY A 91 0.53 1.47 -5.19
CA GLY A 91 -0.65 2.27 -5.50
C GLY A 91 -1.14 2.03 -6.92
N VAL A 92 -2.42 1.69 -7.04
CA VAL A 92 -3.14 1.55 -8.32
C VAL A 92 -4.19 2.66 -8.40
N ASN A 93 -3.99 3.59 -9.31
CA ASN A 93 -4.85 4.76 -9.45
C ASN A 93 -6.10 4.42 -10.26
N LEU A 94 -7.26 4.60 -9.65
CA LEU A 94 -8.56 4.38 -10.31
C LEU A 94 -9.14 5.65 -10.97
N GLY A 95 -8.43 6.76 -10.89
CA GLY A 95 -8.86 8.05 -11.44
C GLY A 95 -7.73 8.77 -12.15
N ARG A 96 -7.53 10.04 -11.80
CA ARG A 96 -6.42 10.84 -12.35
C ARG A 96 -5.10 10.38 -11.72
N LEU A 97 -4.09 10.20 -12.57
CA LEU A 97 -2.75 9.85 -12.12
C LEU A 97 -2.22 10.89 -11.14
N GLY A 98 -1.69 10.43 -10.01
CA GLY A 98 -1.09 11.24 -8.97
C GLY A 98 0.42 11.12 -8.92
N PHE A 99 1.02 11.59 -7.84
CA PHE A 99 2.46 11.50 -7.58
C PHE A 99 2.86 10.19 -6.90
N LEU A 100 1.98 9.61 -6.07
CA LEU A 100 2.23 8.38 -5.32
C LEU A 100 1.66 7.15 -6.02
N ALA A 101 0.42 7.21 -6.49
CA ALA A 101 -0.21 6.14 -7.25
C ALA A 101 0.14 6.28 -8.74
N ALA A 102 1.22 5.62 -9.15
CA ALA A 102 1.80 5.78 -10.48
C ALA A 102 1.29 4.77 -11.52
N LEU A 103 0.55 3.74 -11.11
CA LEU A 103 0.01 2.72 -12.02
C LEU A 103 -1.49 2.90 -12.21
N ASP A 104 -1.94 2.83 -13.45
CA ASP A 104 -3.33 2.53 -13.73
C ASP A 104 -3.61 1.02 -13.62
N PRO A 105 -4.89 0.59 -13.58
CA PRO A 105 -5.22 -0.83 -13.41
C PRO A 105 -4.71 -1.72 -14.55
N GLU A 106 -4.69 -1.24 -15.78
CA GLU A 106 -4.21 -1.98 -16.93
C GLU A 106 -2.70 -2.22 -16.82
N ARG A 107 -1.96 -1.19 -16.48
CA ARG A 107 -0.51 -1.30 -16.28
C ARG A 107 -0.17 -2.18 -15.07
N PHE A 108 -0.98 -2.11 -14.01
CA PHE A 108 -0.83 -3.01 -12.86
C PHE A 108 -0.91 -4.48 -13.29
N VAL A 109 -1.90 -4.85 -14.10
CA VAL A 109 -2.05 -6.24 -14.61
C VAL A 109 -0.79 -6.71 -15.34
N GLU A 110 -0.20 -5.84 -16.15
CA GLU A 110 1.00 -6.16 -16.92
C GLU A 110 2.24 -6.39 -16.03
N VAL A 111 2.41 -5.56 -15.01
CA VAL A 111 3.64 -5.55 -14.20
C VAL A 111 3.56 -6.41 -12.93
N TRP A 112 2.36 -6.79 -12.49
CA TRP A 112 2.17 -7.53 -11.24
C TRP A 112 3.02 -8.81 -11.12
N PRO A 113 3.14 -9.66 -12.14
CA PRO A 113 4.01 -10.83 -12.07
C PRO A 113 5.48 -10.49 -11.79
N GLN A 114 5.96 -9.36 -12.29
CA GLN A 114 7.33 -8.87 -12.06
C GLN A 114 7.47 -8.29 -10.65
N VAL A 115 6.49 -7.51 -10.19
CA VAL A 115 6.48 -6.95 -8.83
C VAL A 115 6.53 -8.06 -7.79
N VAL A 116 5.73 -9.11 -7.94
CA VAL A 116 5.70 -10.25 -7.00
C VAL A 116 7.07 -10.89 -6.83
N THR A 117 7.84 -10.95 -7.90
CA THR A 117 9.21 -11.51 -7.88
C THR A 117 10.30 -10.50 -7.51
N GLY A 118 9.90 -9.27 -7.14
CA GLY A 118 10.83 -8.22 -6.73
C GLY A 118 11.54 -7.50 -7.87
N GLN A 119 11.09 -7.70 -9.11
CA GLN A 119 11.66 -7.04 -10.30
C GLN A 119 11.08 -5.62 -10.44
N CYS A 120 11.33 -4.79 -9.45
CA CYS A 120 10.86 -3.40 -9.42
C CYS A 120 11.77 -2.55 -8.52
N VAL A 121 11.68 -1.24 -8.67
CA VAL A 121 12.37 -0.29 -7.81
C VAL A 121 11.45 0.14 -6.68
N VAL A 122 11.95 0.08 -5.44
CA VAL A 122 11.26 0.59 -4.26
C VAL A 122 11.76 2.00 -3.97
N THR A 123 10.83 2.95 -3.89
CA THR A 123 11.13 4.33 -3.49
C THR A 123 10.77 4.51 -2.02
N GLU A 124 11.71 4.96 -1.23
CA GLU A 124 11.49 5.28 0.18
C GLU A 124 11.06 6.74 0.33
N HIS A 125 10.02 6.97 1.13
CA HIS A 125 9.50 8.29 1.46
C HIS A 125 9.69 8.60 2.93
N VAL A 126 10.07 9.84 3.24
CA VAL A 126 10.15 10.30 4.62
C VAL A 126 8.75 10.45 5.21
N MET A 127 8.57 9.94 6.41
CA MET A 127 7.35 10.16 7.18
C MET A 127 7.62 11.14 8.34
N LEU A 128 6.61 11.92 8.70
CA LEU A 128 6.67 12.91 9.75
C LEU A 128 5.74 12.49 10.90
N GLU A 129 6.22 12.64 12.13
CA GLU A 129 5.39 12.56 13.31
C GLU A 129 5.04 13.98 13.79
N CYS A 130 3.75 14.23 13.98
CA CYS A 130 3.24 15.47 14.52
C CYS A 130 2.55 15.21 15.87
N SER A 131 3.03 15.85 16.92
CA SER A 131 2.43 15.78 18.25
C SER A 131 1.91 17.16 18.67
N VAL A 132 0.68 17.19 19.18
CA VAL A 132 0.06 18.40 19.72
C VAL A 132 0.07 18.33 21.25
N TYR A 133 0.59 19.38 21.87
CA TYR A 133 0.64 19.53 23.34
C TYR A 133 -0.25 20.68 23.81
N ARG A 134 -0.90 20.47 24.93
CA ARG A 134 -1.66 21.52 25.66
C ARG A 134 -1.37 21.40 27.14
N ASN A 135 -0.93 22.48 27.74
CA ASN A 135 -0.54 22.53 29.18
C ASN A 135 0.48 21.43 29.54
N GLY A 136 1.51 21.22 28.70
CA GLY A 136 2.56 20.22 28.92
C GLY A 136 2.13 18.76 28.67
N GLN A 137 0.87 18.51 28.33
CA GLN A 137 0.35 17.17 28.04
C GLN A 137 0.15 16.96 26.54
N ARG A 138 0.63 15.81 26.03
CA ARG A 138 0.37 15.42 24.65
C ARG A 138 -1.09 15.05 24.45
N ARG A 139 -1.77 15.77 23.55
CA ARG A 139 -3.20 15.59 23.25
C ARG A 139 -3.45 14.68 22.07
N CYS A 140 -2.62 14.78 21.07
CA CYS A 140 -2.67 13.84 19.94
C CYS A 140 -1.28 13.66 19.32
N CYS A 141 -1.12 12.57 18.63
CA CYS A 141 0.06 12.27 17.82
C CYS A 141 -0.43 11.62 16.52
N GLN A 142 0.04 12.13 15.41
CA GLN A 142 -0.25 11.57 14.10
C GLN A 142 1.01 11.46 13.29
N ILE A 143 1.06 10.45 12.44
CA ILE A 143 2.09 10.33 11.42
C ILE A 143 1.52 10.67 10.06
N GLY A 144 2.31 11.29 9.24
CA GLY A 144 1.97 11.68 7.89
C GLY A 144 3.06 11.34 6.91
N LEU A 145 2.65 10.96 5.72
CA LEU A 145 3.52 10.81 4.57
C LEU A 145 3.56 12.14 3.84
N ASN A 146 4.77 12.58 3.46
CA ASN A 146 4.96 13.74 2.60
C ASN A 146 5.00 13.28 1.13
N GLU A 147 4.34 14.05 0.28
CA GLU A 147 4.40 13.90 -1.17
C GLU A 147 5.71 14.43 -1.75
#